data_3936c053da74a91cb09ffc77cf2c3f9b
#
_entry.id   3936c053da74a91cb09ffc77cf2c3f9b
#
_cell.length_a   1.000
_cell.length_b   1.000
_cell.length_c   1.000
_cell.angle_alpha   90.00
_cell.angle_beta   90.00
_cell.angle_gamma   90.00
#
_symmetry.space_group_name_H-M   'P 1'
#
loop_
_entity.id
_entity.type
_entity.pdbx_description
1 polymer ?
#
loop_
_entity_poly.entity_id
_entity_poly.type
_entity_poly.pdbx_seq_one_letter_code
_entity_poly.pdbx_strand_id
1 'polypeptide(L)'
;MELKIFKDIPPWEWPEDADRIFLGVLGDDRTDESERLLAVELAGDFVVINDELVDALLAIVHNAKDSESLRARAAISLGPALEYAYMDGFEDAEDVPISENKFHEIQESLCKLYMDADVPQEVRRRILEAAVRAPQDWHQDAIREAYSSADESWRLTAVFCMGFVRGFNDQILEALESENQDIHYQAVCAAGNWEVDAAWSHIATLITTEGTDKYLLLAAIEAVAGIRPQEAAEILIDLIESEDEDIAEAASEAMVMTEAFFSDEYEDDEDDDESIH
;
A
#
# COMPACT_ATOMS: atom_id res chain seq x y z
N MET A 1 -9.65 -13.24 26.43
CA MET A 1 -8.80 -12.02 26.44
C MET A 1 -9.50 -11.03 25.53
N GLU A 2 -9.67 -9.77 25.92
CA GLU A 2 -10.33 -8.81 25.04
C GLU A 2 -9.40 -8.44 23.88
N LEU A 3 -9.85 -8.62 22.64
CA LEU A 3 -9.06 -8.31 21.42
C LEU A 3 -8.53 -6.85 21.38
N LYS A 4 -9.20 -5.94 22.07
CA LYS A 4 -8.78 -4.51 22.13
C LYS A 4 -7.37 -4.32 22.68
N ILE A 5 -6.89 -5.25 23.52
CA ILE A 5 -5.53 -5.17 24.10
C ILE A 5 -4.48 -5.22 22.98
N PHE A 6 -4.75 -5.94 21.88
CA PHE A 6 -3.83 -6.03 20.74
C PHE A 6 -3.64 -4.70 19.99
N LYS A 7 -4.59 -3.75 20.11
CA LYS A 7 -4.43 -2.38 19.55
C LYS A 7 -3.54 -1.48 20.41
N ASP A 8 -3.43 -1.80 21.70
CA ASP A 8 -2.71 -0.97 22.67
C ASP A 8 -1.23 -1.36 22.80
N ILE A 9 -0.84 -2.47 22.17
CA ILE A 9 0.54 -2.98 22.17
C ILE A 9 1.04 -3.19 20.73
N PRO A 10 2.33 -2.93 20.46
CA PRO A 10 2.91 -3.16 19.15
C PRO A 10 2.79 -4.63 18.70
N PRO A 11 2.61 -4.93 17.40
CA PRO A 11 2.47 -6.31 16.92
C PRO A 11 3.59 -7.26 17.34
N TRP A 12 4.83 -6.79 17.42
CA TRP A 12 5.98 -7.61 17.85
C TRP A 12 5.99 -7.97 19.35
N GLU A 13 5.10 -7.37 20.15
CA GLU A 13 4.87 -7.70 21.56
C GLU A 13 3.65 -8.61 21.76
N TRP A 14 2.97 -9.02 20.67
CA TRP A 14 1.81 -9.91 20.77
C TRP A 14 2.23 -11.30 21.25
N PRO A 15 1.33 -12.02 21.96
CA PRO A 15 1.58 -13.41 22.36
C PRO A 15 1.85 -14.31 21.15
N GLU A 16 2.69 -15.32 21.33
CA GLU A 16 3.04 -16.30 20.28
C GLU A 16 1.83 -17.07 19.72
N ASP A 17 0.71 -17.10 20.45
CA ASP A 17 -0.54 -17.76 20.05
C ASP A 17 -1.62 -16.77 19.57
N ALA A 18 -1.25 -15.54 19.20
CA ALA A 18 -2.17 -14.50 18.74
C ALA A 18 -2.97 -14.94 17.49
N ASP A 19 -2.34 -15.64 16.56
CA ASP A 19 -2.97 -16.24 15.39
C ASP A 19 -4.14 -17.16 15.77
N ARG A 20 -3.96 -18.02 16.76
CA ARG A 20 -4.99 -18.95 17.26
C ARG A 20 -6.12 -18.23 17.97
N ILE A 21 -5.82 -17.14 18.67
CA ILE A 21 -6.83 -16.30 19.30
C ILE A 21 -7.73 -15.70 18.22
N PHE A 22 -7.14 -15.14 17.16
CA PHE A 22 -7.90 -14.55 16.04
C PHE A 22 -8.71 -15.61 15.31
N LEU A 23 -8.13 -16.77 14.98
CA LEU A 23 -8.85 -17.91 14.40
C LEU A 23 -10.03 -18.34 15.26
N GLY A 24 -9.86 -18.39 16.58
CA GLY A 24 -10.93 -18.76 17.51
C GLY A 24 -12.11 -17.79 17.47
N VAL A 25 -11.85 -16.49 17.32
CA VAL A 25 -12.88 -15.44 17.20
C VAL A 25 -13.57 -15.50 15.85
N LEU A 26 -12.80 -15.66 14.76
CA LEU A 26 -13.33 -15.73 13.39
C LEU A 26 -14.19 -16.98 13.15
N GLY A 27 -13.86 -18.08 13.84
CA GLY A 27 -14.58 -19.36 13.73
C GLY A 27 -15.78 -19.53 14.67
N ASP A 28 -16.04 -18.61 15.64
CA ASP A 28 -17.20 -18.72 16.53
C ASP A 28 -18.38 -17.90 16.01
N ASP A 29 -19.40 -18.55 15.48
CA ASP A 29 -20.64 -17.95 14.97
C ASP A 29 -21.41 -17.11 16.00
N ARG A 30 -21.06 -17.22 17.30
CA ARG A 30 -21.70 -16.44 18.38
C ARG A 30 -20.99 -15.13 18.67
N THR A 31 -19.81 -14.93 18.10
CA THR A 31 -19.06 -13.69 18.26
C THR A 31 -19.81 -12.54 17.58
N ASP A 32 -19.90 -11.42 18.23
CA ASP A 32 -20.54 -10.24 17.65
C ASP A 32 -19.71 -9.68 16.47
N GLU A 33 -20.40 -8.92 15.60
CA GLU A 33 -19.77 -8.42 14.39
C GLU A 33 -18.61 -7.46 14.67
N SER A 34 -18.66 -6.69 15.75
CA SER A 34 -17.60 -5.72 16.10
C SER A 34 -16.31 -6.42 16.54
N GLU A 35 -16.44 -7.53 17.27
CA GLU A 35 -15.29 -8.36 17.61
C GLU A 35 -14.74 -9.10 16.40
N ARG A 36 -15.60 -9.60 15.50
CA ARG A 36 -15.18 -10.24 14.24
C ARG A 36 -14.46 -9.24 13.33
N LEU A 37 -14.95 -8.00 13.19
CA LEU A 37 -14.28 -6.94 12.42
C LEU A 37 -12.89 -6.62 12.97
N LEU A 38 -12.75 -6.56 14.29
CA LEU A 38 -11.45 -6.35 14.93
C LEU A 38 -10.52 -7.53 14.71
N ALA A 39 -11.02 -8.76 14.86
CA ALA A 39 -10.23 -9.97 14.61
C ALA A 39 -9.74 -10.06 13.16
N VAL A 40 -10.59 -9.70 12.18
CA VAL A 40 -10.22 -9.64 10.76
C VAL A 40 -9.11 -8.62 10.51
N GLU A 41 -9.21 -7.43 11.12
CA GLU A 41 -8.20 -6.37 11.00
C GLU A 41 -6.85 -6.84 11.54
N LEU A 42 -6.84 -7.40 12.75
CA LEU A 42 -5.62 -7.88 13.40
C LEU A 42 -5.02 -9.11 12.70
N ALA A 43 -5.86 -9.99 12.15
CA ALA A 43 -5.43 -11.20 11.44
C ALA A 43 -4.65 -10.92 10.14
N GLY A 44 -4.80 -9.71 9.57
CA GLY A 44 -4.05 -9.27 8.41
C GLY A 44 -2.66 -8.72 8.71
N ASP A 45 -2.27 -8.62 10.00
CA ASP A 45 -0.96 -8.13 10.38
C ASP A 45 0.13 -9.14 10.02
N PHE A 46 1.25 -8.64 9.47
CA PHE A 46 2.38 -9.45 9.03
C PHE A 46 2.94 -10.37 10.12
N VAL A 47 2.91 -9.94 11.37
CA VAL A 47 3.48 -10.71 12.51
C VAL A 47 2.73 -12.01 12.78
N VAL A 48 1.45 -12.08 12.40
CA VAL A 48 0.58 -13.23 12.74
C VAL A 48 -0.03 -13.93 11.54
N ILE A 49 -0.11 -13.26 10.38
CA ILE A 49 -0.77 -13.85 9.21
C ILE A 49 -0.04 -15.11 8.78
N ASN A 50 -0.82 -16.14 8.48
CA ASN A 50 -0.34 -17.44 8.02
C ASN A 50 -1.42 -18.11 7.15
N ASP A 51 -1.12 -19.26 6.58
CA ASP A 51 -2.04 -19.96 5.68
C ASP A 51 -3.42 -20.23 6.31
N GLU A 52 -3.49 -20.53 7.63
CA GLU A 52 -4.76 -20.81 8.31
C GLU A 52 -5.60 -19.52 8.49
N LEU A 53 -4.96 -18.39 8.80
CA LEU A 53 -5.65 -17.10 8.88
C LEU A 53 -6.10 -16.62 7.49
N VAL A 54 -5.30 -16.85 6.45
CA VAL A 54 -5.72 -16.59 5.07
C VAL A 54 -6.95 -17.38 4.70
N ASP A 55 -7.01 -18.68 5.04
CA ASP A 55 -8.20 -19.51 4.80
C ASP A 55 -9.45 -18.94 5.49
N ALA A 56 -9.30 -18.50 6.74
CA ALA A 56 -10.39 -17.88 7.49
C ALA A 56 -10.86 -16.55 6.86
N LEU A 57 -9.92 -15.71 6.44
CA LEU A 57 -10.21 -14.43 5.76
C LEU A 57 -10.89 -14.66 4.41
N LEU A 58 -10.38 -15.57 3.57
CA LEU A 58 -11.00 -15.92 2.30
C LEU A 58 -12.41 -16.50 2.49
N ALA A 59 -12.61 -17.36 3.50
CA ALA A 59 -13.93 -17.89 3.81
C ALA A 59 -14.94 -16.76 4.12
N ILE A 60 -14.54 -15.72 4.84
CA ILE A 60 -15.38 -14.53 5.12
C ILE A 60 -15.67 -13.77 3.84
N VAL A 61 -14.66 -13.49 3.00
CA VAL A 61 -14.86 -12.75 1.74
C VAL A 61 -15.86 -13.47 0.83
N HIS A 62 -15.81 -14.79 0.76
CA HIS A 62 -16.72 -15.62 -0.02
C HIS A 62 -18.12 -15.75 0.56
N ASN A 63 -18.28 -15.59 1.88
CA ASN A 63 -19.56 -15.88 2.52
C ASN A 63 -20.57 -14.74 2.30
N ALA A 64 -21.50 -14.93 1.37
CA ALA A 64 -22.57 -13.96 1.07
C ALA A 64 -23.53 -13.70 2.26
N LYS A 65 -23.45 -14.48 3.35
CA LYS A 65 -24.27 -14.26 4.58
C LYS A 65 -23.57 -13.29 5.55
N ASP A 66 -22.27 -13.14 5.47
CA ASP A 66 -21.54 -12.14 6.25
C ASP A 66 -21.88 -10.74 5.73
N SER A 67 -21.79 -9.73 6.62
CA SER A 67 -22.05 -8.34 6.24
C SER A 67 -21.05 -7.86 5.19
N GLU A 68 -21.49 -6.90 4.39
CA GLU A 68 -20.62 -6.24 3.40
C GLU A 68 -19.38 -5.64 4.08
N SER A 69 -19.52 -5.04 5.26
CA SER A 69 -18.43 -4.46 6.04
C SER A 69 -17.39 -5.50 6.45
N LEU A 70 -17.83 -6.66 6.94
CA LEU A 70 -16.93 -7.74 7.37
C LEU A 70 -16.19 -8.35 6.18
N ARG A 71 -16.90 -8.60 5.08
CA ARG A 71 -16.31 -9.11 3.83
C ARG A 71 -15.29 -8.12 3.23
N ALA A 72 -15.62 -6.83 3.22
CA ALA A 72 -14.73 -5.78 2.73
C ALA A 72 -13.47 -5.67 3.59
N ARG A 73 -13.61 -5.74 4.92
CA ARG A 73 -12.48 -5.73 5.85
C ARG A 73 -11.61 -6.96 5.65
N ALA A 74 -12.19 -8.16 5.51
CA ALA A 74 -11.44 -9.39 5.27
C ALA A 74 -10.66 -9.34 3.93
N ALA A 75 -11.24 -8.73 2.89
CA ALA A 75 -10.55 -8.56 1.61
C ALA A 75 -9.31 -7.68 1.77
N ILE A 76 -9.43 -6.50 2.40
CA ILE A 76 -8.29 -5.57 2.54
C ILE A 76 -7.19 -6.14 3.45
N SER A 77 -7.54 -6.94 4.45
CA SER A 77 -6.59 -7.58 5.36
C SER A 77 -5.69 -8.64 4.70
N LEU A 78 -6.02 -9.09 3.49
CA LEU A 78 -5.15 -9.96 2.68
C LEU A 78 -4.05 -9.18 1.93
N GLY A 79 -4.19 -7.87 1.80
CA GLY A 79 -3.30 -7.03 0.99
C GLY A 79 -1.83 -7.06 1.44
N PRO A 80 -1.50 -6.82 2.72
CA PRO A 80 -0.12 -6.81 3.20
C PRO A 80 0.62 -8.13 2.94
N ALA A 81 -0.04 -9.28 3.13
CA ALA A 81 0.57 -10.58 2.84
C ALA A 81 0.85 -10.79 1.35
N LEU A 82 -0.05 -10.29 0.47
CA LEU A 82 0.17 -10.30 -0.98
C LEU A 82 1.36 -9.43 -1.39
N GLU A 83 1.44 -8.22 -0.83
CA GLU A 83 2.52 -7.27 -1.13
C GLU A 83 3.87 -7.85 -0.74
N TYR A 84 3.98 -8.33 0.49
CA TYR A 84 5.21 -8.90 1.00
C TYR A 84 5.66 -10.12 0.18
N ALA A 85 4.76 -11.08 -0.05
CA ALA A 85 5.07 -12.27 -0.84
C ALA A 85 5.43 -11.95 -2.31
N TYR A 86 4.87 -10.86 -2.86
CA TYR A 86 5.19 -10.39 -4.21
C TYR A 86 6.58 -9.75 -4.29
N MET A 87 6.99 -9.00 -3.27
CA MET A 87 8.27 -8.28 -3.23
C MET A 87 9.44 -9.21 -2.89
N ASP A 88 9.31 -10.06 -1.88
CA ASP A 88 10.39 -10.93 -1.40
C ASP A 88 10.49 -12.24 -2.19
N GLY A 89 9.40 -12.66 -2.86
CA GLY A 89 9.35 -13.96 -3.52
C GLY A 89 9.32 -15.12 -2.53
N PHE A 90 9.62 -16.34 -3.00
CA PHE A 90 9.54 -17.58 -2.22
C PHE A 90 10.85 -18.37 -2.21
N GLU A 91 11.98 -17.70 -2.47
CA GLU A 91 13.29 -18.37 -2.47
C GLU A 91 13.69 -18.84 -1.06
N ASP A 92 13.40 -18.01 -0.04
CA ASP A 92 13.54 -18.35 1.38
C ASP A 92 12.16 -18.42 2.04
N ALA A 93 11.63 -19.65 2.15
CA ALA A 93 10.27 -19.89 2.67
C ALA A 93 10.10 -19.55 4.18
N GLU A 94 11.18 -19.29 4.92
CA GLU A 94 11.13 -18.89 6.33
C GLU A 94 10.82 -17.39 6.49
N ASP A 95 11.06 -16.59 5.45
CA ASP A 95 10.90 -15.14 5.48
C ASP A 95 9.50 -14.68 5.06
N VAL A 96 8.72 -15.53 4.39
CA VAL A 96 7.38 -15.19 3.86
C VAL A 96 6.29 -15.79 4.73
N PRO A 97 5.31 -14.97 5.22
CA PRO A 97 4.31 -15.44 6.19
C PRO A 97 3.30 -16.45 5.63
N ILE A 98 3.18 -16.54 4.29
CA ILE A 98 2.24 -17.42 3.60
C ILE A 98 2.96 -18.29 2.56
N SER A 99 2.46 -19.49 2.30
CA SER A 99 3.03 -20.35 1.25
C SER A 99 2.75 -19.81 -0.16
N GLU A 100 3.60 -20.16 -1.14
CA GLU A 100 3.42 -19.82 -2.55
C GLU A 100 2.06 -20.31 -3.10
N ASN A 101 1.62 -21.50 -2.69
CA ASN A 101 0.31 -22.00 -3.06
C ASN A 101 -0.82 -21.09 -2.53
N LYS A 102 -0.68 -20.61 -1.30
CA LYS A 102 -1.66 -19.73 -0.68
C LYS A 102 -1.67 -18.35 -1.34
N PHE A 103 -0.51 -17.81 -1.70
CA PHE A 103 -0.40 -16.59 -2.48
C PHE A 103 -1.19 -16.67 -3.80
N HIS A 104 -1.00 -17.73 -4.57
CA HIS A 104 -1.75 -17.93 -5.83
C HIS A 104 -3.24 -18.14 -5.59
N GLU A 105 -3.63 -18.86 -4.52
CA GLU A 105 -5.04 -19.02 -4.14
C GLU A 105 -5.71 -17.69 -3.83
N ILE A 106 -5.04 -16.79 -3.10
CA ILE A 106 -5.55 -15.43 -2.84
C ILE A 106 -5.74 -14.68 -4.16
N GLN A 107 -4.74 -14.65 -5.03
CA GLN A 107 -4.80 -13.95 -6.31
C GLN A 107 -5.99 -14.42 -7.18
N GLU A 108 -6.15 -15.73 -7.34
CA GLU A 108 -7.23 -16.32 -8.13
C GLU A 108 -8.61 -16.03 -7.51
N SER A 109 -8.70 -16.15 -6.18
CA SER A 109 -9.94 -15.93 -5.43
C SER A 109 -10.40 -14.48 -5.53
N LEU A 110 -9.51 -13.52 -5.29
CA LEU A 110 -9.81 -12.10 -5.35
C LEU A 110 -10.17 -11.66 -6.78
N CYS A 111 -9.44 -12.11 -7.78
CA CYS A 111 -9.76 -11.85 -9.19
C CYS A 111 -11.18 -12.34 -9.54
N LYS A 112 -11.53 -13.56 -9.13
CA LYS A 112 -12.84 -14.17 -9.40
C LYS A 112 -13.99 -13.41 -8.73
N LEU A 113 -13.80 -13.01 -7.47
CA LEU A 113 -14.78 -12.23 -6.72
C LEU A 113 -14.92 -10.80 -7.26
N TYR A 114 -13.84 -10.18 -7.71
CA TYR A 114 -13.88 -8.86 -8.33
C TYR A 114 -14.72 -8.87 -9.62
N MET A 115 -14.58 -9.90 -10.44
CA MET A 115 -15.32 -10.06 -11.71
C MET A 115 -16.79 -10.47 -11.53
N ASP A 116 -17.18 -10.92 -10.33
CA ASP A 116 -18.54 -11.34 -10.02
C ASP A 116 -19.42 -10.12 -9.71
N ALA A 117 -20.41 -9.85 -10.58
CA ALA A 117 -21.34 -8.74 -10.44
C ALA A 117 -22.29 -8.87 -9.24
N ASP A 118 -22.46 -10.09 -8.68
CA ASP A 118 -23.29 -10.35 -7.50
C ASP A 118 -22.56 -9.99 -6.20
N VAL A 119 -21.23 -9.75 -6.24
CA VAL A 119 -20.45 -9.27 -5.10
C VAL A 119 -20.70 -7.77 -4.90
N PRO A 120 -21.04 -7.32 -3.66
CA PRO A 120 -21.30 -5.92 -3.37
C PRO A 120 -20.16 -4.99 -3.81
N GLN A 121 -20.48 -3.78 -4.24
CA GLN A 121 -19.53 -2.82 -4.79
C GLN A 121 -18.40 -2.48 -3.80
N GLU A 122 -18.72 -2.27 -2.53
CA GLU A 122 -17.71 -1.98 -1.50
C GLU A 122 -16.74 -3.16 -1.31
N VAL A 123 -17.24 -4.39 -1.32
CA VAL A 123 -16.38 -5.58 -1.25
C VAL A 123 -15.45 -5.65 -2.45
N ARG A 124 -15.99 -5.44 -3.68
CA ARG A 124 -15.18 -5.42 -4.91
C ARG A 124 -14.13 -4.31 -4.88
N ARG A 125 -14.47 -3.15 -4.36
CA ARG A 125 -13.54 -2.03 -4.21
C ARG A 125 -12.36 -2.40 -3.30
N ARG A 126 -12.64 -3.00 -2.13
CA ARG A 126 -11.60 -3.46 -1.20
C ARG A 126 -10.80 -4.65 -1.72
N ILE A 127 -11.42 -5.50 -2.53
CA ILE A 127 -10.69 -6.54 -3.28
C ILE A 127 -9.67 -5.93 -4.22
N LEU A 128 -10.03 -4.88 -4.98
CA LEU A 128 -9.11 -4.20 -5.88
C LEU A 128 -7.92 -3.59 -5.12
N GLU A 129 -8.18 -2.91 -3.99
CA GLU A 129 -7.15 -2.32 -3.12
C GLU A 129 -6.20 -3.38 -2.52
N ALA A 130 -6.70 -4.57 -2.21
CA ALA A 130 -5.86 -5.66 -1.71
C ALA A 130 -5.07 -6.34 -2.82
N ALA A 131 -5.75 -6.72 -3.91
CA ALA A 131 -5.16 -7.52 -4.98
C ALA A 131 -4.09 -6.78 -5.78
N VAL A 132 -4.21 -5.45 -5.92
CA VAL A 132 -3.26 -4.63 -6.68
C VAL A 132 -1.84 -4.64 -6.10
N ARG A 133 -1.68 -4.98 -4.82
CA ARG A 133 -0.39 -5.09 -4.13
C ARG A 133 0.50 -6.22 -4.68
N ALA A 134 -0.13 -7.19 -5.40
CA ALA A 134 0.55 -8.18 -6.22
C ALA A 134 0.01 -8.10 -7.67
N PRO A 135 0.51 -7.15 -8.50
CA PRO A 135 -0.09 -6.77 -9.76
C PRO A 135 -0.26 -7.92 -10.76
N GLN A 136 -1.41 -7.93 -11.43
CA GLN A 136 -1.77 -8.86 -12.50
C GLN A 136 -2.38 -8.08 -13.68
N ASP A 137 -2.44 -8.68 -14.87
CA ASP A 137 -2.89 -8.01 -16.10
C ASP A 137 -4.30 -7.38 -15.99
N TRP A 138 -5.21 -8.00 -15.26
CA TRP A 138 -6.57 -7.52 -15.12
C TRP A 138 -6.70 -6.18 -14.35
N HIS A 139 -5.70 -5.83 -13.54
CA HIS A 139 -5.69 -4.57 -12.77
C HIS A 139 -5.69 -3.34 -13.67
N GLN A 140 -5.04 -3.40 -14.82
CA GLN A 140 -4.99 -2.29 -15.78
C GLN A 140 -6.40 -1.81 -16.19
N ASP A 141 -7.28 -2.75 -16.54
CA ASP A 141 -8.64 -2.42 -16.97
C ASP A 141 -9.54 -2.05 -15.77
N ALA A 142 -9.35 -2.75 -14.63
CA ALA A 142 -10.07 -2.44 -13.39
C ALA A 142 -9.79 -1.02 -12.89
N ILE A 143 -8.55 -0.57 -12.93
CA ILE A 143 -8.14 0.79 -12.53
C ILE A 143 -8.74 1.83 -13.47
N ARG A 144 -8.73 1.60 -14.80
CA ARG A 144 -9.36 2.52 -15.77
C ARG A 144 -10.87 2.66 -15.54
N GLU A 145 -11.55 1.53 -15.29
CA GLU A 145 -12.99 1.54 -14.97
C GLU A 145 -13.27 2.30 -13.67
N ALA A 146 -12.52 2.00 -12.61
CA ALA A 146 -12.65 2.65 -11.31
C ALA A 146 -12.40 4.16 -11.38
N TYR A 147 -11.36 4.61 -12.10
CA TYR A 147 -11.03 6.03 -12.26
C TYR A 147 -12.12 6.78 -13.05
N SER A 148 -12.74 6.12 -14.01
CA SER A 148 -13.84 6.70 -14.82
C SER A 148 -15.17 6.78 -14.07
N SER A 149 -15.25 6.23 -12.85
CA SER A 149 -16.48 6.24 -12.05
C SER A 149 -16.85 7.66 -11.62
N ALA A 150 -18.15 7.93 -11.52
CA ALA A 150 -18.67 9.13 -10.87
C ALA A 150 -18.62 9.07 -9.34
N ASP A 151 -18.36 7.90 -8.76
CA ASP A 151 -18.21 7.68 -7.33
C ASP A 151 -16.78 7.99 -6.90
N GLU A 152 -16.62 9.00 -6.03
CA GLU A 152 -15.29 9.41 -5.51
C GLU A 152 -14.55 8.30 -4.79
N SER A 153 -15.26 7.37 -4.13
CA SER A 153 -14.62 6.24 -3.45
C SER A 153 -13.93 5.31 -4.43
N TRP A 154 -14.52 5.07 -5.61
CA TRP A 154 -13.89 4.32 -6.69
C TRP A 154 -12.71 5.07 -7.32
N ARG A 155 -12.84 6.40 -7.50
CA ARG A 155 -11.73 7.22 -7.99
C ARG A 155 -10.55 7.22 -7.02
N LEU A 156 -10.81 7.34 -5.72
CA LEU A 156 -9.78 7.23 -4.68
C LEU A 156 -9.07 5.88 -4.75
N THR A 157 -9.83 4.79 -4.79
CA THR A 157 -9.26 3.43 -4.96
C THR A 157 -8.43 3.31 -6.23
N ALA A 158 -8.88 3.89 -7.35
CA ALA A 158 -8.13 3.86 -8.60
C ALA A 158 -6.79 4.57 -8.48
N VAL A 159 -6.75 5.77 -7.87
CA VAL A 159 -5.51 6.53 -7.71
C VAL A 159 -4.55 5.82 -6.75
N PHE A 160 -5.05 5.24 -5.66
CA PHE A 160 -4.25 4.35 -4.81
C PHE A 160 -3.63 3.20 -5.62
N CYS A 161 -4.44 2.51 -6.44
CA CYS A 161 -3.97 1.39 -7.26
C CYS A 161 -2.95 1.80 -8.33
N MET A 162 -3.00 3.04 -8.82
CA MET A 162 -2.00 3.57 -9.74
C MET A 162 -0.59 3.62 -9.14
N GLY A 163 -0.46 3.65 -7.82
CA GLY A 163 0.84 3.54 -7.14
C GLY A 163 1.50 2.16 -7.29
N PHE A 164 0.75 1.13 -7.67
CA PHE A 164 1.24 -0.25 -7.85
C PHE A 164 1.34 -0.69 -9.31
N VAL A 165 0.67 0.02 -10.23
CA VAL A 165 0.57 -0.37 -11.66
C VAL A 165 0.98 0.77 -12.55
N ARG A 166 1.99 0.55 -13.41
CA ARG A 166 2.50 1.54 -14.38
C ARG A 166 1.49 1.88 -15.49
N GLY A 167 1.68 3.05 -16.10
CA GLY A 167 0.97 3.45 -17.32
C GLY A 167 -0.22 4.39 -17.08
N PHE A 168 -0.24 5.09 -15.94
CA PHE A 168 -1.29 6.02 -15.53
C PHE A 168 -0.78 7.45 -15.27
N ASN A 169 0.37 7.83 -15.85
CA ASN A 169 0.99 9.13 -15.58
C ASN A 169 0.03 10.31 -15.81
N ASP A 170 -0.76 10.29 -16.90
CA ASP A 170 -1.71 11.37 -17.20
C ASP A 170 -2.81 11.47 -16.13
N GLN A 171 -3.33 10.32 -15.66
CA GLN A 171 -4.35 10.25 -14.61
C GLN A 171 -3.80 10.66 -13.25
N ILE A 172 -2.56 10.30 -12.94
CA ILE A 172 -1.86 10.73 -11.72
C ILE A 172 -1.72 12.25 -11.73
N LEU A 173 -1.26 12.85 -12.84
CA LEU A 173 -1.14 14.31 -12.98
C LEU A 173 -2.49 15.02 -12.86
N GLU A 174 -3.57 14.47 -13.44
CA GLU A 174 -4.92 14.99 -13.25
C GLU A 174 -5.37 14.90 -11.78
N ALA A 175 -5.05 13.80 -11.10
CA ALA A 175 -5.44 13.56 -9.71
C ALA A 175 -4.68 14.46 -8.70
N LEU A 176 -3.47 14.95 -9.05
CA LEU A 176 -2.75 15.97 -8.27
C LEU A 176 -3.52 17.29 -8.13
N GLU A 177 -4.41 17.61 -9.08
CA GLU A 177 -5.25 18.81 -9.06
C GLU A 177 -6.60 18.57 -8.33
N SER A 178 -6.79 17.43 -7.66
CA SER A 178 -8.05 17.08 -7.00
C SER A 178 -8.29 17.95 -5.77
N GLU A 179 -9.54 18.43 -5.62
CA GLU A 179 -10.00 19.11 -4.39
C GLU A 179 -10.22 18.10 -3.23
N ASN A 180 -10.36 16.81 -3.54
CA ASN A 180 -10.42 15.76 -2.54
C ASN A 180 -9.01 15.45 -2.01
N GLN A 181 -8.79 15.73 -0.72
CA GLN A 181 -7.47 15.61 -0.08
C GLN A 181 -6.91 14.18 -0.12
N ASP A 182 -7.77 13.16 -0.01
CA ASP A 182 -7.34 11.77 -0.03
C ASP A 182 -6.88 11.36 -1.44
N ILE A 183 -7.59 11.81 -2.48
CA ILE A 183 -7.20 11.58 -3.88
C ILE A 183 -5.89 12.30 -4.18
N HIS A 184 -5.76 13.56 -3.75
CA HIS A 184 -4.53 14.34 -3.92
C HIS A 184 -3.34 13.66 -3.23
N TYR A 185 -3.50 13.22 -1.98
CA TYR A 185 -2.47 12.48 -1.24
C TYR A 185 -2.02 11.22 -2.00
N GLN A 186 -2.97 10.38 -2.45
CA GLN A 186 -2.64 9.17 -3.19
C GLN A 186 -1.97 9.47 -4.54
N ALA A 187 -2.31 10.59 -5.18
CA ALA A 187 -1.66 11.02 -6.41
C ALA A 187 -0.19 11.43 -6.19
N VAL A 188 0.12 12.09 -5.07
CA VAL A 188 1.50 12.43 -4.68
C VAL A 188 2.30 11.15 -4.46
N CYS A 189 1.77 10.18 -3.69
CA CYS A 189 2.42 8.88 -3.47
C CYS A 189 2.67 8.14 -4.81
N ALA A 190 1.64 8.06 -5.68
CA ALA A 190 1.76 7.39 -6.97
C ALA A 190 2.77 8.08 -7.91
N ALA A 191 2.85 9.41 -7.86
CA ALA A 191 3.83 10.17 -8.64
C ALA A 191 5.27 9.91 -8.17
N GLY A 192 5.50 9.78 -6.86
CA GLY A 192 6.78 9.39 -6.29
C GLY A 192 7.18 7.97 -6.67
N ASN A 193 6.27 6.99 -6.49
CA ASN A 193 6.53 5.58 -6.80
C ASN A 193 6.93 5.32 -8.26
N TRP A 194 6.50 6.17 -9.18
CA TRP A 194 6.82 6.04 -10.61
C TRP A 194 7.72 7.15 -11.15
N GLU A 195 8.30 7.96 -10.26
CA GLU A 195 9.26 9.01 -10.62
C GLU A 195 8.71 9.90 -11.75
N VAL A 196 7.42 10.32 -11.61
CA VAL A 196 6.72 11.08 -12.66
C VAL A 196 7.29 12.48 -12.75
N ASP A 197 8.24 12.70 -13.66
CA ASP A 197 8.98 13.97 -13.82
C ASP A 197 8.07 15.19 -13.96
N ALA A 198 6.96 15.06 -14.69
CA ALA A 198 5.99 16.14 -14.88
C ALA A 198 5.27 16.58 -13.58
N ALA A 199 5.28 15.75 -12.51
CA ALA A 199 4.72 16.08 -11.21
C ALA A 199 5.63 16.99 -10.35
N TRP A 200 6.91 17.12 -10.71
CA TRP A 200 7.92 17.84 -9.94
C TRP A 200 7.44 19.20 -9.43
N SER A 201 7.01 20.08 -10.35
CA SER A 201 6.65 21.46 -9.98
C SER A 201 5.51 21.54 -8.97
N HIS A 202 4.54 20.63 -9.08
CA HIS A 202 3.42 20.54 -8.14
C HIS A 202 3.90 20.08 -6.76
N ILE A 203 4.65 18.99 -6.71
CA ILE A 203 5.11 18.38 -5.45
C ILE A 203 6.13 19.27 -4.74
N ALA A 204 7.09 19.87 -5.46
CA ALA A 204 8.03 20.85 -4.89
C ALA A 204 7.30 22.08 -4.30
N THR A 205 6.17 22.50 -4.90
CA THR A 205 5.35 23.58 -4.35
C THR A 205 4.70 23.19 -3.02
N LEU A 206 4.25 21.94 -2.85
CA LEU A 206 3.71 21.46 -1.58
C LEU A 206 4.74 21.55 -0.44
N ILE A 207 6.00 21.24 -0.73
CA ILE A 207 7.10 21.29 0.25
C ILE A 207 7.43 22.73 0.66
N THR A 208 7.42 23.66 -0.31
CA THR A 208 7.84 25.05 -0.07
C THR A 208 6.70 25.97 0.36
N THR A 209 5.45 25.49 0.39
CA THR A 209 4.29 26.28 0.80
C THR A 209 4.06 26.18 2.30
N GLU A 210 4.04 27.32 3.00
CA GLU A 210 3.67 27.37 4.41
C GLU A 210 2.23 26.92 4.62
N GLY A 211 2.03 26.00 5.57
CA GLY A 211 0.69 25.51 5.98
C GLY A 211 0.15 24.36 5.15
N THR A 212 0.97 23.72 4.31
CA THR A 212 0.64 22.41 3.72
C THR A 212 0.29 21.41 4.82
N ASP A 213 -0.77 20.63 4.63
CA ASP A 213 -1.14 19.58 5.58
C ASP A 213 0.05 18.65 5.83
N LYS A 214 0.29 18.28 7.10
CA LYS A 214 1.47 17.52 7.51
C LYS A 214 1.59 16.17 6.78
N TYR A 215 0.48 15.42 6.63
CA TYR A 215 0.52 14.12 5.95
C TYR A 215 0.85 14.27 4.47
N LEU A 216 0.28 15.29 3.83
CA LEU A 216 0.57 15.62 2.44
C LEU A 216 2.02 16.09 2.27
N LEU A 217 2.54 16.88 3.23
CA LEU A 217 3.94 17.31 3.22
C LEU A 217 4.91 16.13 3.35
N LEU A 218 4.66 15.20 4.26
CA LEU A 218 5.48 13.99 4.41
C LEU A 218 5.49 13.15 3.13
N ALA A 219 4.34 12.92 2.51
CA ALA A 219 4.25 12.22 1.23
C ALA A 219 4.99 12.98 0.10
N ALA A 220 4.95 14.32 0.10
CA ALA A 220 5.67 15.12 -0.88
C ALA A 220 7.20 15.04 -0.68
N ILE A 221 7.68 15.03 0.56
CA ILE A 221 9.09 14.87 0.91
C ILE A 221 9.62 13.52 0.41
N GLU A 222 8.88 12.44 0.64
CA GLU A 222 9.24 11.10 0.14
C GLU A 222 9.25 11.06 -1.40
N ALA A 223 8.21 11.60 -2.03
CA ALA A 223 8.05 11.57 -3.49
C ALA A 223 9.15 12.32 -4.25
N VAL A 224 9.61 13.48 -3.78
CA VAL A 224 10.58 14.30 -4.53
C VAL A 224 11.95 13.64 -4.65
N ALA A 225 12.35 12.84 -3.68
CA ALA A 225 13.65 12.16 -3.66
C ALA A 225 13.86 11.25 -4.88
N GLY A 226 12.79 10.55 -5.32
CA GLY A 226 12.83 9.71 -6.52
C GLY A 226 12.63 10.49 -7.82
N ILE A 227 11.83 11.58 -7.82
CA ILE A 227 11.47 12.29 -9.05
C ILE A 227 12.65 13.07 -9.63
N ARG A 228 13.33 13.88 -8.82
CA ARG A 228 14.51 14.66 -9.22
C ARG A 228 15.47 14.78 -8.05
N PRO A 229 16.32 13.77 -7.82
CA PRO A 229 17.20 13.73 -6.65
C PRO A 229 18.07 14.98 -6.45
N GLN A 230 18.61 15.56 -7.53
CA GLN A 230 19.50 16.74 -7.46
C GLN A 230 18.75 17.96 -6.96
N GLU A 231 17.62 18.29 -7.58
CA GLU A 231 16.79 19.43 -7.20
C GLU A 231 16.09 19.20 -5.86
N ALA A 232 15.78 17.92 -5.52
CA ALA A 232 15.18 17.54 -4.23
C ALA A 232 16.10 17.89 -3.07
N ALA A 233 17.41 17.61 -3.17
CA ALA A 233 18.38 17.91 -2.13
C ALA A 233 18.39 19.40 -1.76
N GLU A 234 18.21 20.30 -2.75
CA GLU A 234 18.20 21.75 -2.52
C GLU A 234 16.99 22.22 -1.69
N ILE A 235 15.82 21.58 -1.85
CA ILE A 235 14.59 21.97 -1.14
C ILE A 235 14.40 21.23 0.18
N LEU A 236 15.03 20.06 0.35
CA LEU A 236 14.93 19.25 1.57
C LEU A 236 15.87 19.73 2.68
N ILE A 237 16.98 20.38 2.34
CA ILE A 237 18.02 20.75 3.29
C ILE A 237 17.50 21.62 4.46
N ASP A 238 16.55 22.50 4.19
CA ASP A 238 15.96 23.38 5.20
C ASP A 238 15.01 22.63 6.14
N LEU A 239 14.46 21.47 5.71
CA LEU A 239 13.52 20.66 6.47
C LEU A 239 14.21 19.69 7.46
N ILE A 240 15.49 19.38 7.26
CA ILE A 240 16.29 18.55 8.19
C ILE A 240 16.38 19.21 9.56
N GLU A 241 16.37 20.55 9.62
CA GLU A 241 16.41 21.32 10.87
C GLU A 241 14.99 21.71 11.37
N SER A 242 13.94 21.07 10.88
CA SER A 242 12.55 21.32 11.31
C SER A 242 12.37 21.09 12.81
N GLU A 243 11.57 21.97 13.48
CA GLU A 243 11.16 21.75 14.87
C GLU A 243 10.19 20.56 15.03
N ASP A 244 9.54 20.11 13.95
CA ASP A 244 8.71 18.92 13.89
C ASP A 244 9.59 17.70 13.58
N GLU A 245 9.70 16.78 14.56
CA GLU A 245 10.58 15.62 14.49
C GLU A 245 10.23 14.70 13.30
N ASP A 246 8.94 14.50 12.96
CA ASP A 246 8.53 13.64 11.84
C ASP A 246 8.95 14.26 10.50
N ILE A 247 8.89 15.58 10.36
CA ILE A 247 9.33 16.27 9.14
C ILE A 247 10.86 16.21 9.01
N ALA A 248 11.59 16.41 10.11
CA ALA A 248 13.05 16.34 10.11
C ALA A 248 13.55 14.94 9.77
N GLU A 249 12.90 13.90 10.31
CA GLU A 249 13.22 12.50 10.02
C GLU A 249 12.94 12.15 8.56
N ALA A 250 11.75 12.45 8.05
CA ALA A 250 11.39 12.20 6.66
C ALA A 250 12.32 12.93 5.67
N ALA A 251 12.68 14.19 5.96
CA ALA A 251 13.63 14.94 5.13
C ALA A 251 15.04 14.33 5.16
N SER A 252 15.48 13.82 6.32
CA SER A 252 16.78 13.16 6.46
C SER A 252 16.81 11.84 5.69
N GLU A 253 15.77 11.02 5.77
CA GLU A 253 15.64 9.79 5.00
C GLU A 253 15.60 10.05 3.49
N ALA A 254 14.81 11.03 3.05
CA ALA A 254 14.75 11.45 1.65
C ALA A 254 16.11 11.95 1.13
N MET A 255 16.89 12.66 1.94
CA MET A 255 18.25 13.09 1.60
C MET A 255 19.20 11.89 1.41
N VAL A 256 19.13 10.88 2.26
CA VAL A 256 19.91 9.64 2.09
C VAL A 256 19.55 8.94 0.79
N MET A 257 18.26 8.91 0.42
CA MET A 257 17.83 8.36 -0.87
C MET A 257 18.43 9.16 -2.05
N THR A 258 18.44 10.50 -2.00
CA THR A 258 19.05 11.31 -3.07
C THR A 258 20.54 11.03 -3.23
N GLU A 259 21.28 10.83 -2.13
CA GLU A 259 22.72 10.52 -2.17
C GLU A 259 23.00 9.14 -2.78
N ALA A 260 22.13 8.15 -2.56
CA ALA A 260 22.27 6.82 -3.13
C ALA A 260 22.20 6.86 -4.68
N PHE A 261 21.32 7.67 -5.25
CA PHE A 261 21.24 7.86 -6.70
C PHE A 261 22.53 8.43 -7.30
N PHE A 262 23.29 9.25 -6.55
CA PHE A 262 24.58 9.78 -7.03
C PHE A 262 25.70 8.76 -6.97
N SER A 263 25.67 7.80 -6.02
CA SER A 263 26.72 6.78 -5.92
C SER A 263 26.63 5.76 -7.05
N ASP A 264 25.42 5.39 -7.46
CA ASP A 264 25.21 4.41 -8.55
C ASP A 264 25.61 4.99 -9.94
N GLU A 265 25.44 6.32 -10.19
CA GLU A 265 25.90 6.94 -11.44
C GLU A 265 27.43 6.96 -11.61
N TYR A 266 28.20 6.91 -10.52
CA TYR A 266 29.67 6.90 -10.59
C TYR A 266 30.28 5.52 -10.76
N GLU A 267 29.56 4.42 -10.42
CA GLU A 267 30.07 3.06 -10.62
C GLU A 267 29.90 2.58 -12.07
N ASP A 268 28.90 3.03 -12.82
CA ASP A 268 28.70 2.66 -14.24
C ASP A 268 29.71 3.35 -15.19
N ASP A 269 30.30 4.48 -14.83
CA ASP A 269 31.29 5.21 -15.67
C ASP A 269 32.72 4.63 -15.55
N GLU A 270 33.04 3.82 -14.56
CA GLU A 270 34.39 3.23 -14.40
C GLU A 270 34.61 1.92 -15.19
N ASP A 271 33.55 1.23 -15.61
CA ASP A 271 33.68 -0.05 -16.33
C ASP A 271 33.90 0.08 -17.85
N ASP A 272 33.76 1.28 -18.44
CA ASP A 272 33.91 1.50 -19.89
C ASP A 272 35.35 1.87 -20.35
N ASP A 273 36.29 2.09 -19.45
CA ASP A 273 37.66 2.60 -19.82
C ASP A 273 38.77 1.52 -19.81
N GLU A 274 38.48 0.23 -19.55
CA GLU A 274 39.50 -0.86 -19.57
C GLU A 274 39.51 -1.74 -20.85
N SER A 275 38.99 -1.32 -21.97
CA SER A 275 39.05 -2.11 -23.20
C SER A 275 39.69 -1.42 -24.41
N ILE A 276 40.83 -0.72 -24.19
CA ILE A 276 41.74 -0.37 -25.32
C ILE A 276 43.20 -0.62 -24.89
N HIS A 277 43.68 -1.84 -25.04
CA HIS A 277 45.10 -2.09 -25.38
C HIS A 277 45.27 -3.45 -26.08
#